data_bcba7d992f5cf9ff8f1aea22f98cce20
#
_entry.id   bcba7d992f5cf9ff8f1aea22f98cce20
#
_cell.length_a   1.000
_cell.length_b   1.000
_cell.length_c   1.000
_cell.angle_alpha   90.00
_cell.angle_beta   90.00
_cell.angle_gamma   90.00
#
_symmetry.space_group_name_H-M   'P 1'
#
loop_
_entity.id
_entity.type
_entity.pdbx_description
1 polymer ?
#
loop_
_entity_poly.entity_id
_entity_poly.type
_entity_poly.pdbx_seq_one_letter_code
_entity_poly.pdbx_strand_id
1 'polypeptide(L)'
;IPQTAETKSVGCAIQKQGPKVAAGAVTYSKDVARILNQNCVTCHRQGQLAPFSLETYEKAKAWSQELTNTTKQRSMPPWKPVTNHGSYYNERILSDDDVAILERWHQGGAPEGDPRDAPAPPKFSDAWMLGKPDAVLKAEGGYELKAKGRDEYRCYVIQNPFDEDKWVTGIEYRPGNPRAVHHIIGYLDMSGLSEKKDAADPLPGYRSDGSGPGILPSGSLAGWAPGNQPRQLPEGTARLLRKGERLVLETHYHKTGRVEVDDGAQVALYFAKEPIKRQLHVHMIINPLVNIPAGAEDHKMTAIWTVPQNVHALDVMPHMHLIGRTISVIATFPDGSTKDLVVIKDWDFNWQETYQFKEPMELPRGTKVRVEAHYDNSPNNPNNPSNPPKAVRWGEQTTDEMCIAFVAFTNDRQDLTKPKPPEDK
;
A
#
# COMPACT_ATOMS: atom_id res chain seq x y z
N ILE A 1 -60.36 -40.62 10.24
CA ILE A 1 -59.15 -39.81 10.19
C ILE A 1 -59.64 -38.39 10.07
N PRO A 2 -59.43 -37.51 11.10
CA PRO A 2 -59.83 -36.11 10.99
C PRO A 2 -58.87 -35.37 10.07
N GLN A 3 -59.40 -34.61 9.11
CA GLN A 3 -58.67 -33.68 8.30
C GLN A 3 -58.14 -32.54 9.20
N THR A 4 -56.82 -32.31 9.17
CA THR A 4 -56.20 -31.18 9.81
C THR A 4 -56.60 -29.91 9.07
N ALA A 5 -57.34 -29.02 9.75
CA ALA A 5 -57.67 -27.69 9.25
C ALA A 5 -56.40 -26.82 9.30
N GLU A 6 -55.91 -26.40 8.16
CA GLU A 6 -54.88 -25.36 8.08
C GLU A 6 -55.48 -24.02 8.51
N THR A 7 -55.06 -23.50 9.66
CA THR A 7 -55.36 -22.13 10.08
C THR A 7 -54.32 -21.21 9.47
N LYS A 8 -54.73 -20.29 8.61
CA LYS A 8 -53.90 -19.14 8.20
C LYS A 8 -53.53 -18.33 9.44
N SER A 9 -52.24 -18.26 9.74
CA SER A 9 -51.73 -17.38 10.78
C SER A 9 -51.97 -15.91 10.38
N VAL A 10 -52.93 -15.23 11.04
CA VAL A 10 -53.13 -13.79 10.96
C VAL A 10 -52.22 -13.17 12.05
N GLY A 11 -50.98 -12.96 11.75
CA GLY A 11 -50.05 -12.25 12.60
C GLY A 11 -49.86 -10.82 12.06
N CYS A 12 -50.28 -9.81 12.84
CA CYS A 12 -49.80 -8.44 12.59
C CYS A 12 -48.28 -8.46 12.75
N ALA A 13 -47.56 -7.96 11.75
CA ALA A 13 -46.10 -7.72 11.87
C ALA A 13 -45.91 -6.71 13.02
N ILE A 14 -45.38 -7.18 14.15
CA ILE A 14 -44.93 -6.30 15.23
C ILE A 14 -43.72 -5.57 14.68
N GLN A 15 -43.93 -4.32 14.23
CA GLN A 15 -42.81 -3.42 14.04
C GLN A 15 -42.20 -3.19 15.43
N LYS A 16 -41.05 -3.77 15.69
CA LYS A 16 -40.22 -3.40 16.82
C LYS A 16 -39.85 -1.93 16.62
N GLN A 17 -40.58 -1.03 17.31
CA GLN A 17 -40.06 0.33 17.48
C GLN A 17 -38.74 0.20 18.23
N GLY A 18 -37.66 0.50 17.57
CA GLY A 18 -36.36 0.65 18.24
C GLY A 18 -36.47 1.68 19.36
N PRO A 19 -35.56 1.68 20.34
CA PRO A 19 -35.59 2.66 21.42
C PRO A 19 -35.66 4.06 20.82
N LYS A 20 -36.58 4.92 21.37
CA LYS A 20 -36.72 6.32 20.93
C LYS A 20 -35.36 7.00 21.08
N VAL A 21 -34.73 7.32 19.96
CA VAL A 21 -33.48 8.09 19.94
C VAL A 21 -33.82 9.54 20.31
N ALA A 22 -33.07 10.13 21.25
CA ALA A 22 -33.25 11.52 21.65
C ALA A 22 -33.10 12.47 20.44
N ALA A 23 -33.90 13.51 20.37
CA ALA A 23 -33.78 14.51 19.31
C ALA A 23 -32.34 15.09 19.30
N GLY A 24 -31.69 15.06 18.12
CA GLY A 24 -30.33 15.55 17.97
C GLY A 24 -29.22 14.55 18.34
N ALA A 25 -29.57 13.31 18.74
CA ALA A 25 -28.55 12.27 18.99
C ALA A 25 -27.89 11.81 17.68
N VAL A 26 -26.62 11.52 17.76
CA VAL A 26 -25.85 10.91 16.66
C VAL A 26 -26.30 9.47 16.46
N THR A 27 -26.62 9.10 15.22
CA THR A 27 -27.09 7.75 14.88
C THR A 27 -26.22 7.11 13.80
N TYR A 28 -26.24 5.76 13.75
CA TYR A 28 -25.54 5.04 12.69
C TYR A 28 -26.01 5.45 11.30
N SER A 29 -27.32 5.37 11.07
CA SER A 29 -27.90 5.57 9.73
C SER A 29 -27.63 6.98 9.20
N LYS A 30 -27.84 8.01 10.02
CA LYS A 30 -27.71 9.40 9.58
C LYS A 30 -26.26 9.89 9.51
N ASP A 31 -25.46 9.54 10.52
CA ASP A 31 -24.18 10.20 10.76
C ASP A 31 -22.98 9.29 10.53
N VAL A 32 -23.03 8.04 11.04
CA VAL A 32 -21.87 7.14 11.10
C VAL A 32 -21.67 6.33 9.82
N ALA A 33 -22.74 5.82 9.22
CA ALA A 33 -22.66 4.97 8.03
C ALA A 33 -21.91 5.66 6.88
N ARG A 34 -22.07 6.97 6.71
CA ARG A 34 -21.32 7.77 5.74
C ARG A 34 -19.80 7.69 5.99
N ILE A 35 -19.40 7.89 7.25
CA ILE A 35 -17.97 7.90 7.64
C ILE A 35 -17.37 6.54 7.39
N LEU A 36 -18.04 5.45 7.82
CA LEU A 36 -17.57 4.10 7.65
C LEU A 36 -17.47 3.69 6.18
N ASN A 37 -18.49 4.02 5.38
CA ASN A 37 -18.53 3.70 3.96
C ASN A 37 -17.41 4.39 3.16
N GLN A 38 -17.06 5.61 3.52
CA GLN A 38 -16.03 6.40 2.84
C GLN A 38 -14.62 6.03 3.25
N ASN A 39 -14.39 5.67 4.53
CA ASN A 39 -13.06 5.61 5.10
C ASN A 39 -12.65 4.23 5.64
N CYS A 40 -13.58 3.32 5.90
CA CYS A 40 -13.31 2.08 6.64
C CYS A 40 -13.65 0.82 5.86
N VAL A 41 -14.82 0.77 5.22
CA VAL A 41 -15.38 -0.44 4.61
C VAL A 41 -14.56 -0.95 3.43
N THR A 42 -13.73 -0.11 2.80
CA THR A 42 -12.80 -0.55 1.75
C THR A 42 -11.90 -1.69 2.24
N CYS A 43 -11.42 -1.63 3.48
CA CYS A 43 -10.60 -2.67 4.11
C CYS A 43 -11.42 -3.54 5.06
N HIS A 44 -12.36 -2.96 5.81
CA HIS A 44 -13.19 -3.62 6.81
C HIS A 44 -14.48 -4.19 6.20
N ARG A 45 -14.36 -5.10 5.24
CA ARG A 45 -15.47 -5.88 4.65
C ARG A 45 -15.09 -7.34 4.50
N GLN A 46 -16.10 -8.17 4.29
CA GLN A 46 -15.86 -9.61 4.19
C GLN A 46 -14.87 -9.96 3.06
N GLY A 47 -13.90 -10.81 3.39
CA GLY A 47 -12.89 -11.29 2.43
C GLY A 47 -11.76 -10.30 2.12
N GLN A 48 -11.70 -9.15 2.82
CA GLN A 48 -10.62 -8.18 2.70
C GLN A 48 -9.61 -8.29 3.85
N LEU A 49 -8.63 -7.40 3.84
CA LEU A 49 -7.46 -7.39 4.71
C LEU A 49 -7.80 -7.33 6.21
N ALA A 50 -8.78 -6.49 6.58
CA ALA A 50 -9.09 -6.28 7.98
C ALA A 50 -9.72 -7.52 8.64
N PRO A 51 -9.40 -7.80 9.93
CA PRO A 51 -9.84 -9.02 10.59
C PRO A 51 -11.34 -9.07 10.91
N PHE A 52 -12.06 -7.96 10.76
CA PHE A 52 -13.51 -7.84 10.99
C PHE A 52 -14.15 -6.88 9.98
N SER A 53 -15.47 -7.00 9.83
CA SER A 53 -16.24 -6.20 8.89
C SER A 53 -17.00 -5.07 9.62
N LEU A 54 -17.17 -3.93 8.93
CA LEU A 54 -17.95 -2.77 9.36
C LEU A 54 -19.10 -2.44 8.39
N GLU A 55 -19.51 -3.42 7.57
CA GLU A 55 -20.49 -3.21 6.49
C GLU A 55 -21.92 -3.00 6.98
N THR A 56 -22.28 -3.42 8.20
CA THR A 56 -23.65 -3.30 8.75
C THR A 56 -23.64 -2.61 10.10
N TYR A 57 -24.82 -2.12 10.49
CA TYR A 57 -25.02 -1.52 11.80
C TYR A 57 -24.58 -2.43 12.95
N GLU A 58 -25.02 -3.69 12.95
CA GLU A 58 -24.72 -4.65 14.02
C GLU A 58 -23.21 -4.89 14.14
N LYS A 59 -22.53 -5.01 13.00
CA LYS A 59 -21.07 -5.17 12.97
C LYS A 59 -20.36 -3.91 13.48
N ALA A 60 -20.76 -2.74 12.99
CA ALA A 60 -20.18 -1.48 13.43
C ALA A 60 -20.42 -1.21 14.92
N LYS A 61 -21.62 -1.51 15.42
CA LYS A 61 -21.97 -1.38 16.84
C LYS A 61 -21.11 -2.25 17.73
N ALA A 62 -20.86 -3.50 17.32
CA ALA A 62 -20.00 -4.43 18.07
C ALA A 62 -18.58 -3.89 18.26
N TRP A 63 -18.08 -3.07 17.33
CA TRP A 63 -16.74 -2.49 17.34
C TRP A 63 -16.71 -0.99 17.66
N SER A 64 -17.82 -0.43 18.18
CA SER A 64 -17.94 1.02 18.39
C SER A 64 -16.89 1.60 19.36
N GLN A 65 -16.48 0.83 20.37
CA GLN A 65 -15.43 1.24 21.32
C GLN A 65 -14.08 1.34 20.61
N GLU A 66 -13.69 0.31 19.86
CA GLU A 66 -12.44 0.26 19.09
C GLU A 66 -12.41 1.33 18.01
N LEU A 67 -13.53 1.55 17.32
CA LEU A 67 -13.67 2.65 16.35
C LEU A 67 -13.35 3.99 17.02
N THR A 68 -13.91 4.25 18.21
CA THR A 68 -13.62 5.47 18.96
C THR A 68 -12.15 5.56 19.36
N ASN A 69 -11.61 4.50 19.96
CA ASN A 69 -10.24 4.49 20.47
C ASN A 69 -9.22 4.71 19.34
N THR A 70 -9.33 3.92 18.28
CA THR A 70 -8.35 3.93 17.18
C THR A 70 -8.41 5.18 16.32
N THR A 71 -9.62 5.75 16.12
CA THR A 71 -9.75 7.01 15.37
C THR A 71 -9.28 8.22 16.19
N LYS A 72 -9.50 8.25 17.50
CA LYS A 72 -8.94 9.29 18.40
C LYS A 72 -7.42 9.23 18.46
N GLN A 73 -6.85 8.03 18.48
CA GLN A 73 -5.41 7.81 18.45
C GLN A 73 -4.80 8.05 17.06
N ARG A 74 -5.64 8.31 16.03
CA ARG A 74 -5.21 8.44 14.63
C ARG A 74 -4.47 7.20 14.10
N SER A 75 -4.68 6.04 14.70
CA SER A 75 -4.16 4.77 14.20
C SER A 75 -5.05 4.16 13.09
N MET A 76 -6.33 4.59 13.00
CA MET A 76 -7.27 4.23 11.93
C MET A 76 -8.03 5.46 11.42
N PRO A 77 -8.21 5.59 10.08
CA PRO A 77 -7.55 4.84 9.02
C PRO A 77 -6.03 4.96 9.12
N PRO A 78 -5.24 3.94 8.68
CA PRO A 78 -3.79 4.03 8.74
C PRO A 78 -3.30 5.12 7.78
N TRP A 79 -2.65 6.13 8.35
CA TRP A 79 -2.05 7.24 7.62
C TRP A 79 -0.90 7.80 8.44
N LYS A 80 0.31 7.72 7.91
CA LYS A 80 1.52 8.03 8.68
C LYS A 80 2.15 9.41 8.41
N PRO A 81 1.99 10.02 7.20
CA PRO A 81 2.51 11.36 6.97
C PRO A 81 1.91 12.40 7.91
N VAL A 82 2.77 13.28 8.42
CA VAL A 82 2.35 14.42 9.25
C VAL A 82 1.54 15.39 8.40
N THR A 83 0.43 15.86 8.95
CA THR A 83 -0.44 16.87 8.30
C THR A 83 0.35 18.12 7.93
N ASN A 84 0.07 18.72 6.78
CA ASN A 84 0.72 19.90 6.22
C ASN A 84 2.20 19.71 5.78
N HIS A 85 2.69 18.46 5.77
CA HIS A 85 3.99 18.10 5.22
C HIS A 85 3.83 17.25 3.94
N GLY A 86 3.34 17.85 2.89
CA GLY A 86 2.97 17.23 1.63
C GLY A 86 1.47 17.33 1.34
N SER A 87 1.08 16.95 0.13
CA SER A 87 -0.32 16.90 -0.32
C SER A 87 -0.48 15.68 -1.23
N TYR A 88 -1.28 14.71 -0.79
CA TYR A 88 -1.32 13.40 -1.42
C TYR A 88 -2.70 13.07 -1.96
N TYR A 89 -2.73 12.41 -3.12
CA TYR A 89 -3.97 11.96 -3.75
C TYR A 89 -4.68 10.89 -2.91
N ASN A 90 -3.93 9.98 -2.29
CA ASN A 90 -4.41 8.85 -1.51
C ASN A 90 -4.52 9.16 -0.01
N GLU A 91 -4.61 10.43 0.38
CA GLU A 91 -4.71 10.86 1.78
C GLU A 91 -5.95 10.31 2.46
N ARG A 92 -5.77 9.71 3.66
CA ARG A 92 -6.81 9.06 4.46
C ARG A 92 -6.85 9.61 5.88
N ILE A 93 -7.20 10.88 6.02
CA ILE A 93 -7.33 11.53 7.32
C ILE A 93 -8.80 11.78 7.60
N LEU A 94 -9.29 11.28 8.74
CA LEU A 94 -10.61 11.68 9.24
C LEU A 94 -10.56 13.11 9.76
N SER A 95 -11.61 13.90 9.48
CA SER A 95 -11.78 15.19 10.09
C SER A 95 -11.99 15.06 11.61
N ASP A 96 -11.67 16.11 12.38
CA ASP A 96 -11.94 16.12 13.82
C ASP A 96 -13.43 15.98 14.10
N ASP A 97 -14.30 16.52 13.23
CA ASP A 97 -15.74 16.35 13.31
C ASP A 97 -16.18 14.90 13.14
N ASP A 98 -15.62 14.17 12.16
CA ASP A 98 -15.94 12.75 11.95
C ASP A 98 -15.50 11.90 13.15
N VAL A 99 -14.32 12.17 13.73
CA VAL A 99 -13.86 11.52 14.97
C VAL A 99 -14.80 11.82 16.12
N ALA A 100 -15.22 13.08 16.29
CA ALA A 100 -16.16 13.47 17.34
C ALA A 100 -17.56 12.85 17.13
N ILE A 101 -17.99 12.63 15.89
CA ILE A 101 -19.23 11.91 15.59
C ILE A 101 -19.13 10.45 16.04
N LEU A 102 -18.05 9.74 15.70
CA LEU A 102 -17.84 8.35 16.12
C LEU A 102 -17.82 8.21 17.65
N GLU A 103 -17.14 9.15 18.33
CA GLU A 103 -17.10 9.17 19.80
C GLU A 103 -18.48 9.38 20.41
N ARG A 104 -19.22 10.41 19.97
CA ARG A 104 -20.57 10.70 20.48
C ARG A 104 -21.54 9.56 20.19
N TRP A 105 -21.42 8.91 19.05
CA TRP A 105 -22.22 7.73 18.72
C TRP A 105 -22.01 6.61 19.71
N HIS A 106 -20.75 6.25 19.99
CA HIS A 106 -20.42 5.23 20.98
C HIS A 106 -20.92 5.59 22.37
N GLN A 107 -20.64 6.83 22.85
CA GLN A 107 -21.07 7.32 24.17
C GLN A 107 -22.59 7.34 24.33
N GLY A 108 -23.32 7.56 23.23
CA GLY A 108 -24.79 7.52 23.18
C GLY A 108 -25.39 6.10 23.15
N GLY A 109 -24.56 5.04 23.31
CA GLY A 109 -24.99 3.64 23.26
C GLY A 109 -25.11 3.07 21.84
N ALA A 110 -24.49 3.73 20.89
CA ALA A 110 -24.42 3.37 19.48
C ALA A 110 -25.82 3.08 18.87
N PRO A 111 -26.75 4.03 18.88
CA PRO A 111 -28.10 3.84 18.32
C PRO A 111 -28.09 3.72 16.80
N GLU A 112 -29.01 2.91 16.24
CA GLU A 112 -29.15 2.73 14.79
C GLU A 112 -29.69 3.98 14.09
N GLY A 113 -30.74 4.57 14.62
CA GLY A 113 -31.52 5.60 13.94
C GLY A 113 -32.56 5.00 12.99
N ASP A 114 -33.08 5.83 12.07
CA ASP A 114 -33.98 5.36 11.02
C ASP A 114 -33.14 4.75 9.86
N PRO A 115 -33.32 3.48 9.51
CA PRO A 115 -32.57 2.86 8.41
C PRO A 115 -32.74 3.57 7.05
N ARG A 116 -33.82 4.35 6.88
CA ARG A 116 -34.06 5.11 5.64
C ARG A 116 -33.12 6.30 5.48
N ASP A 117 -32.48 6.76 6.57
CA ASP A 117 -31.52 7.86 6.57
C ASP A 117 -30.11 7.36 6.16
N ALA A 118 -29.89 6.03 6.10
CA ALA A 118 -28.59 5.48 5.77
C ALA A 118 -28.24 5.71 4.29
N PRO A 119 -27.02 6.12 3.98
CA PRO A 119 -26.55 6.19 2.61
C PRO A 119 -26.53 4.78 1.99
N ALA A 120 -26.70 4.71 0.68
CA ALA A 120 -26.55 3.45 -0.03
C ALA A 120 -25.15 2.87 0.26
N PRO A 121 -25.05 1.56 0.58
CA PRO A 121 -23.77 0.92 0.78
C PRO A 121 -22.87 1.07 -0.46
N PRO A 122 -21.56 1.22 -0.30
CA PRO A 122 -20.66 1.27 -1.43
C PRO A 122 -20.74 -0.06 -2.20
N LYS A 123 -20.86 0.03 -3.51
CA LYS A 123 -20.83 -1.16 -4.37
C LYS A 123 -19.38 -1.53 -4.62
N PHE A 124 -18.92 -2.57 -3.96
CA PHE A 124 -17.66 -3.20 -4.28
C PHE A 124 -17.92 -4.25 -5.35
N SER A 125 -17.39 -4.06 -6.52
CA SER A 125 -17.39 -5.11 -7.53
C SER A 125 -16.15 -6.00 -7.32
N ASP A 126 -16.25 -7.28 -7.73
CA ASP A 126 -15.06 -8.12 -7.91
C ASP A 126 -14.21 -7.64 -9.09
N ALA A 127 -14.63 -6.56 -9.74
CA ALA A 127 -13.88 -5.88 -10.78
C ALA A 127 -12.62 -5.23 -10.23
N TRP A 128 -11.68 -4.97 -11.11
CA TRP A 128 -10.49 -4.21 -10.82
C TRP A 128 -10.85 -2.75 -10.51
N MET A 129 -10.12 -2.13 -9.57
CA MET A 129 -10.46 -0.78 -9.08
C MET A 129 -10.34 0.30 -10.15
N LEU A 130 -9.39 0.13 -11.09
CA LEU A 130 -9.21 1.03 -12.23
C LEU A 130 -10.14 0.72 -13.42
N GLY A 131 -11.12 -0.19 -13.23
CA GLY A 131 -12.03 -0.63 -14.27
C GLY A 131 -11.54 -1.86 -15.02
N LYS A 132 -12.01 -2.07 -16.26
CA LYS A 132 -11.63 -3.24 -17.09
C LYS A 132 -10.17 -3.11 -17.55
N PRO A 133 -9.25 -4.00 -17.12
CA PRO A 133 -7.87 -3.98 -17.59
C PRO A 133 -7.74 -4.42 -19.05
N ASP A 134 -6.66 -3.99 -19.70
CA ASP A 134 -6.31 -4.46 -21.04
C ASP A 134 -5.71 -5.87 -21.01
N ALA A 135 -5.03 -6.23 -19.92
CA ALA A 135 -4.52 -7.58 -19.69
C ALA A 135 -4.49 -7.92 -18.20
N VAL A 136 -4.67 -9.19 -17.87
CA VAL A 136 -4.45 -9.74 -16.54
C VAL A 136 -3.45 -10.89 -16.69
N LEU A 137 -2.33 -10.76 -16.00
CA LEU A 137 -1.31 -11.79 -15.93
C LEU A 137 -1.36 -12.43 -14.54
N LYS A 138 -1.06 -13.72 -14.44
CA LYS A 138 -1.12 -14.46 -13.18
C LYS A 138 0.21 -15.19 -12.95
N ALA A 139 0.75 -15.04 -11.74
CA ALA A 139 1.88 -15.84 -11.27
C ALA A 139 1.45 -17.30 -11.04
N GLU A 140 2.38 -18.22 -11.14
CA GLU A 140 2.17 -19.60 -10.73
C GLU A 140 1.76 -19.64 -9.24
N GLY A 141 0.78 -20.48 -8.92
CA GLY A 141 0.25 -20.63 -7.57
C GLY A 141 0.63 -21.96 -6.94
N GLY A 142 0.08 -22.21 -5.75
CA GLY A 142 0.27 -23.46 -5.02
C GLY A 142 1.46 -23.45 -4.07
N TYR A 143 2.03 -22.27 -3.77
CA TYR A 143 3.10 -22.18 -2.77
C TYR A 143 2.54 -22.36 -1.36
N GLU A 144 3.05 -23.38 -0.64
CA GLU A 144 2.68 -23.66 0.75
C GLU A 144 3.61 -22.93 1.71
N LEU A 145 3.06 -22.02 2.50
CA LEU A 145 3.75 -21.29 3.54
C LEU A 145 3.58 -22.00 4.88
N LYS A 146 4.69 -22.35 5.55
CA LYS A 146 4.69 -22.97 6.87
C LYS A 146 4.13 -22.02 7.94
N ALA A 147 3.48 -22.59 8.98
CA ALA A 147 2.84 -21.84 10.05
C ALA A 147 3.80 -20.94 10.86
N LYS A 148 5.06 -21.32 10.99
CA LYS A 148 6.08 -20.66 11.81
C LYS A 148 7.42 -20.63 11.11
N GLY A 149 8.30 -19.72 11.52
CA GLY A 149 9.64 -19.56 10.99
C GLY A 149 9.94 -18.11 10.67
N ARG A 150 10.99 -17.88 9.89
CA ARG A 150 11.31 -16.55 9.35
C ARG A 150 10.36 -16.20 8.21
N ASP A 151 10.30 -14.93 7.87
CA ASP A 151 9.65 -14.47 6.65
C ASP A 151 10.29 -15.11 5.42
N GLU A 152 9.49 -15.27 4.38
CA GLU A 152 9.90 -15.90 3.15
C GLU A 152 9.66 -14.96 1.97
N TYR A 153 10.62 -14.93 1.05
CA TYR A 153 10.57 -14.14 -0.17
C TYR A 153 10.66 -15.08 -1.37
N ARG A 154 9.72 -14.94 -2.28
CA ARG A 154 9.72 -15.72 -3.54
C ARG A 154 9.47 -14.82 -4.73
N CYS A 155 10.22 -15.06 -5.78
CA CYS A 155 10.11 -14.38 -7.06
C CYS A 155 9.40 -15.28 -8.05
N TYR A 156 8.25 -14.87 -8.52
CA TYR A 156 7.48 -15.57 -9.54
C TYR A 156 7.71 -14.93 -10.89
N VAL A 157 8.11 -15.74 -11.88
CA VAL A 157 8.39 -15.28 -13.22
C VAL A 157 7.15 -15.44 -14.09
N ILE A 158 6.68 -14.32 -14.65
CA ILE A 158 5.55 -14.31 -15.59
C ILE A 158 6.07 -13.95 -16.97
N GLN A 159 5.79 -14.79 -17.94
CA GLN A 159 6.12 -14.51 -19.33
C GLN A 159 5.32 -13.34 -19.84
N ASN A 160 5.98 -12.41 -20.53
CA ASN A 160 5.32 -11.33 -21.22
C ASN A 160 4.71 -11.87 -22.52
N PRO A 161 3.37 -11.88 -22.65
CA PRO A 161 2.71 -12.45 -23.83
C PRO A 161 2.64 -11.47 -25.03
N PHE A 162 3.15 -10.24 -24.85
CA PHE A 162 3.01 -9.20 -25.88
C PHE A 162 4.13 -9.28 -26.92
N ASP A 163 3.76 -9.15 -28.16
CA ASP A 163 4.66 -9.19 -29.32
C ASP A 163 5.25 -7.82 -29.70
N GLU A 164 4.88 -6.77 -28.95
CA GLU A 164 5.36 -5.39 -29.08
C GLU A 164 5.54 -4.74 -27.71
N ASP A 165 6.27 -3.63 -27.69
CA ASP A 165 6.42 -2.80 -26.48
C ASP A 165 5.06 -2.23 -26.05
N LYS A 166 4.78 -2.24 -24.75
CA LYS A 166 3.56 -1.69 -24.18
C LYS A 166 3.86 -0.53 -23.23
N TRP A 167 3.11 0.55 -23.40
CA TRP A 167 3.10 1.67 -22.46
C TRP A 167 2.03 1.45 -21.41
N VAL A 168 2.46 1.20 -20.18
CA VAL A 168 1.59 0.88 -19.04
C VAL A 168 1.28 2.14 -18.26
N THR A 169 0.01 2.55 -18.23
CA THR A 169 -0.49 3.74 -17.54
C THR A 169 -1.08 3.44 -16.16
N GLY A 170 -1.47 2.20 -15.91
CA GLY A 170 -2.00 1.76 -14.63
C GLY A 170 -1.64 0.30 -14.35
N ILE A 171 -1.44 0.00 -13.07
CA ILE A 171 -1.13 -1.35 -12.60
C ILE A 171 -1.95 -1.60 -11.34
N GLU A 172 -2.53 -2.78 -11.24
CA GLU A 172 -3.24 -3.23 -10.06
C GLU A 172 -2.84 -4.66 -9.72
N TYR A 173 -2.45 -4.89 -8.47
CA TYR A 173 -2.07 -6.21 -7.97
C TYR A 173 -3.17 -6.81 -7.11
N ARG A 174 -3.32 -8.13 -7.21
CA ARG A 174 -4.11 -8.95 -6.28
C ARG A 174 -3.24 -10.08 -5.77
N PRO A 175 -2.93 -10.12 -4.48
CA PRO A 175 -2.21 -11.25 -3.90
C PRO A 175 -3.05 -12.52 -3.99
N GLY A 176 -2.43 -13.67 -4.17
CA GLY A 176 -3.13 -14.95 -4.16
C GLY A 176 -3.66 -15.31 -2.77
N ASN A 177 -2.93 -14.90 -1.72
CA ASN A 177 -3.39 -15.00 -0.33
C ASN A 177 -3.13 -13.69 0.44
N PRO A 178 -4.13 -12.79 0.54
CA PRO A 178 -3.95 -11.48 1.17
C PRO A 178 -3.67 -11.53 2.68
N ARG A 179 -3.82 -12.70 3.33
CA ARG A 179 -3.49 -12.86 4.76
C ARG A 179 -2.02 -13.15 4.99
N ALA A 180 -1.37 -13.81 4.04
CA ALA A 180 0.02 -14.24 4.16
C ALA A 180 0.99 -13.34 3.39
N VAL A 181 0.50 -12.65 2.37
CA VAL A 181 1.31 -11.73 1.55
C VAL A 181 1.40 -10.38 2.23
N HIS A 182 2.62 -9.99 2.62
CA HIS A 182 2.92 -8.68 3.21
C HIS A 182 3.05 -7.60 2.13
N HIS A 183 3.81 -7.86 1.07
CA HIS A 183 3.87 -7.00 -0.11
C HIS A 183 4.31 -7.77 -1.36
N ILE A 184 4.12 -7.14 -2.51
CA ILE A 184 4.56 -7.60 -3.81
C ILE A 184 5.33 -6.46 -4.47
N ILE A 185 6.52 -6.73 -5.02
CA ILE A 185 7.26 -5.78 -5.84
C ILE A 185 7.39 -6.37 -7.25
N GLY A 186 6.99 -5.58 -8.25
CA GLY A 186 7.08 -5.95 -9.66
C GLY A 186 8.35 -5.43 -10.30
N TYR A 187 9.19 -6.34 -10.75
CA TYR A 187 10.41 -6.05 -11.52
C TYR A 187 10.25 -6.50 -12.97
N LEU A 188 11.09 -5.96 -13.84
CA LEU A 188 11.23 -6.39 -15.22
C LEU A 188 12.59 -7.02 -15.46
N ASP A 189 12.63 -8.13 -16.20
CA ASP A 189 13.86 -8.84 -16.57
C ASP A 189 13.95 -9.02 -18.09
N MET A 190 14.95 -8.38 -18.69
CA MET A 190 15.32 -8.57 -20.08
C MET A 190 16.44 -9.61 -20.25
N SER A 191 17.16 -9.94 -19.18
CA SER A 191 18.35 -10.80 -19.24
C SER A 191 18.01 -12.29 -19.38
N GLY A 192 16.80 -12.70 -18.97
CA GLY A 192 16.41 -14.11 -18.86
C GLY A 192 17.04 -14.85 -17.68
N LEU A 193 17.71 -14.14 -16.76
CA LEU A 193 18.32 -14.76 -15.59
C LEU A 193 17.27 -15.21 -14.57
N SER A 194 16.14 -14.50 -14.49
CA SER A 194 15.03 -14.89 -13.61
C SER A 194 14.46 -16.27 -13.98
N GLU A 195 14.30 -16.57 -15.27
CA GLU A 195 13.84 -17.87 -15.73
C GLU A 195 14.80 -19.00 -15.36
N LYS A 196 16.13 -18.74 -15.44
CA LYS A 196 17.13 -19.73 -15.04
C LYS A 196 17.10 -20.03 -13.55
N LYS A 197 16.86 -19.00 -12.73
CA LYS A 197 16.69 -19.15 -11.27
C LYS A 197 15.40 -19.93 -10.95
N ASP A 198 14.31 -19.62 -11.64
CA ASP A 198 13.01 -20.26 -11.48
C ASP A 198 13.08 -21.74 -11.85
N ALA A 199 13.69 -22.07 -12.99
CA ALA A 199 13.90 -23.45 -13.43
C ALA A 199 14.80 -24.27 -12.50
N ALA A 200 15.62 -23.62 -11.68
CA ALA A 200 16.53 -24.29 -10.74
C ALA A 200 15.88 -24.53 -9.36
N ASP A 201 14.77 -23.86 -9.04
CA ASP A 201 14.02 -24.07 -7.77
C ASP A 201 12.91 -25.10 -7.99
N PRO A 202 12.79 -26.15 -7.16
CA PRO A 202 11.76 -27.18 -7.33
C PRO A 202 10.37 -26.76 -6.88
N LEU A 203 10.22 -25.58 -6.28
CA LEU A 203 8.95 -25.04 -5.79
C LEU A 203 8.46 -23.91 -6.72
N PRO A 204 7.17 -23.56 -6.70
CA PRO A 204 6.65 -22.45 -7.49
C PRO A 204 7.43 -21.15 -7.25
N GLY A 205 7.91 -20.52 -8.32
CA GLY A 205 8.84 -19.40 -8.26
C GLY A 205 10.21 -19.79 -7.71
N TYR A 206 11.12 -18.85 -7.49
CA TYR A 206 12.41 -19.10 -6.85
C TYR A 206 12.57 -18.28 -5.58
N ARG A 207 13.38 -18.82 -4.65
CA ARG A 207 13.66 -18.15 -3.39
C ARG A 207 14.52 -16.91 -3.61
N SER A 208 14.10 -15.82 -3.00
CA SER A 208 14.87 -14.59 -2.79
C SER A 208 15.24 -14.45 -1.32
N ASP A 209 16.19 -13.59 -1.02
CA ASP A 209 16.54 -13.20 0.35
C ASP A 209 15.86 -11.88 0.76
N GLY A 210 15.05 -11.31 -0.13
CA GLY A 210 14.34 -10.03 0.05
C GLY A 210 15.07 -8.83 -0.55
N SER A 211 16.31 -9.03 -1.06
CA SER A 211 17.10 -7.94 -1.71
C SER A 211 16.69 -7.67 -3.16
N GLY A 212 15.48 -8.05 -3.50
CA GLY A 212 14.97 -7.99 -4.85
C GLY A 212 15.10 -9.31 -5.59
N PRO A 213 14.96 -9.31 -6.92
CA PRO A 213 14.84 -10.54 -7.72
C PRO A 213 16.18 -11.28 -7.88
N GLY A 214 17.26 -10.86 -7.20
CA GLY A 214 18.59 -11.45 -7.29
C GLY A 214 19.19 -11.39 -8.70
N ILE A 215 18.74 -10.43 -9.50
CA ILE A 215 19.21 -10.05 -10.83
C ILE A 215 19.20 -8.52 -10.92
N LEU A 216 19.88 -7.95 -11.91
CA LEU A 216 19.75 -6.52 -12.20
C LEU A 216 18.46 -6.28 -13.02
N PRO A 217 17.42 -5.64 -12.46
CA PRO A 217 16.18 -5.40 -13.18
C PRO A 217 16.39 -4.44 -14.36
N SER A 218 15.69 -4.68 -15.47
CA SER A 218 15.61 -3.73 -16.60
C SER A 218 14.60 -2.61 -16.36
N GLY A 219 13.74 -2.75 -15.37
CA GLY A 219 12.71 -1.79 -14.97
C GLY A 219 11.88 -2.26 -13.79
N SER A 220 10.87 -1.47 -13.43
CA SER A 220 9.93 -1.76 -12.34
C SER A 220 8.50 -1.48 -12.75
N LEU A 221 7.60 -2.33 -12.30
CA LEU A 221 6.14 -2.19 -12.42
C LEU A 221 5.47 -1.77 -11.11
N ALA A 222 6.18 -1.00 -10.27
CA ALA A 222 5.72 -0.62 -8.93
C ALA A 222 5.53 -1.83 -7.99
N GLY A 223 4.77 -1.65 -6.91
CA GLY A 223 4.49 -2.71 -5.96
C GLY A 223 3.09 -2.57 -5.37
N TRP A 224 2.77 -3.52 -4.52
CA TRP A 224 1.55 -3.55 -3.73
C TRP A 224 1.90 -3.86 -2.28
N ALA A 225 1.25 -3.17 -1.37
CA ALA A 225 1.19 -3.49 0.03
C ALA A 225 -0.26 -3.36 0.51
N PRO A 226 -0.64 -3.96 1.65
CA PRO A 226 -1.96 -3.78 2.23
C PRO A 226 -2.36 -2.31 2.35
N GLY A 227 -3.54 -1.96 1.84
CA GLY A 227 -4.03 -0.59 1.84
C GLY A 227 -3.65 0.25 0.61
N ASN A 228 -2.71 -0.17 -0.21
CA ASN A 228 -2.36 0.54 -1.45
C ASN A 228 -3.57 0.63 -2.38
N GLN A 229 -3.81 1.85 -2.87
CA GLN A 229 -4.80 2.12 -3.89
C GLN A 229 -4.13 2.31 -5.25
N PRO A 230 -4.52 1.54 -6.27
CA PRO A 230 -4.00 1.72 -7.61
C PRO A 230 -4.44 3.07 -8.17
N ARG A 231 -3.61 3.64 -9.04
CA ARG A 231 -3.87 4.91 -9.71
C ARG A 231 -3.46 4.82 -11.16
N GLN A 232 -4.21 5.48 -12.03
CA GLN A 232 -3.74 5.80 -13.37
C GLN A 232 -2.64 6.87 -13.27
N LEU A 233 -1.58 6.70 -14.03
CA LEU A 233 -0.55 7.73 -14.17
C LEU A 233 -1.12 8.98 -14.84
N PRO A 234 -0.54 10.17 -14.60
CA PRO A 234 -0.96 11.39 -15.28
C PRO A 234 -0.94 11.23 -16.81
N GLU A 235 -1.81 11.96 -17.49
CA GLU A 235 -1.90 11.95 -18.95
C GLU A 235 -0.53 12.16 -19.61
N GLY A 236 -0.27 11.39 -20.64
CA GLY A 236 1.01 11.40 -21.36
C GLY A 236 2.18 10.78 -20.63
N THR A 237 1.94 10.13 -19.47
CA THR A 237 2.97 9.44 -18.67
C THR A 237 2.69 7.94 -18.62
N ALA A 238 3.71 7.11 -18.81
CA ALA A 238 3.60 5.65 -18.69
C ALA A 238 4.92 4.98 -18.28
N ARG A 239 4.83 3.73 -17.85
CA ARG A 239 5.97 2.81 -17.69
C ARG A 239 6.14 2.01 -18.98
N LEU A 240 7.37 1.78 -19.38
CA LEU A 240 7.66 0.95 -20.54
C LEU A 240 7.78 -0.52 -20.12
N LEU A 241 7.00 -1.38 -20.74
CA LEU A 241 7.14 -2.83 -20.73
C LEU A 241 7.57 -3.26 -22.14
N ARG A 242 8.83 -3.66 -22.30
CA ARG A 242 9.37 -4.02 -23.60
C ARG A 242 8.96 -5.42 -24.01
N LYS A 243 8.85 -5.64 -25.31
CA LYS A 243 8.73 -6.99 -25.87
C LYS A 243 9.84 -7.88 -25.33
N GLY A 244 9.48 -9.09 -24.87
CA GLY A 244 10.43 -10.07 -24.35
C GLY A 244 10.94 -9.85 -22.93
N GLU A 245 10.60 -8.74 -22.27
CA GLU A 245 10.82 -8.61 -20.83
C GLU A 245 9.92 -9.58 -20.07
N ARG A 246 10.41 -10.22 -19.01
CA ARG A 246 9.63 -11.00 -18.07
C ARG A 246 9.19 -10.09 -16.92
N LEU A 247 8.02 -10.36 -16.38
CA LEU A 247 7.62 -9.77 -15.12
C LEU A 247 8.10 -10.70 -14.00
N VAL A 248 8.77 -10.13 -13.01
CA VAL A 248 9.23 -10.87 -11.83
C VAL A 248 8.55 -10.27 -10.61
N LEU A 249 7.68 -11.05 -9.99
CA LEU A 249 6.93 -10.63 -8.80
C LEU A 249 7.63 -11.17 -7.56
N GLU A 250 8.38 -10.32 -6.87
CA GLU A 250 8.88 -10.66 -5.55
C GLU A 250 7.75 -10.51 -4.54
N THR A 251 7.39 -11.62 -3.94
CA THR A 251 6.33 -11.70 -2.94
C THR A 251 6.93 -11.97 -1.57
N HIS A 252 6.70 -11.06 -0.65
CA HIS A 252 7.08 -11.19 0.75
C HIS A 252 5.94 -11.83 1.53
N TYR A 253 6.23 -12.98 2.16
CA TYR A 253 5.30 -13.71 3.01
C TYR A 253 5.66 -13.58 4.48
N HIS A 254 4.71 -13.18 5.31
CA HIS A 254 4.80 -13.24 6.76
C HIS A 254 4.06 -14.46 7.32
N LYS A 255 4.45 -14.93 8.51
CA LYS A 255 3.85 -16.11 9.14
C LYS A 255 2.58 -15.76 9.89
N THR A 256 1.49 -16.47 9.58
CA THR A 256 0.15 -16.26 10.19
C THR A 256 -0.13 -17.15 11.40
N GLY A 257 0.82 -18.02 11.79
CA GLY A 257 0.64 -19.01 12.85
C GLY A 257 -0.04 -20.30 12.41
N ARG A 258 -0.43 -20.41 11.13
CA ARG A 258 -0.98 -21.63 10.49
C ARG A 258 -0.36 -21.83 9.11
N VAL A 259 -0.55 -23.02 8.56
CA VAL A 259 -0.18 -23.28 7.16
C VAL A 259 -1.11 -22.49 6.25
N GLU A 260 -0.56 -21.79 5.30
CA GLU A 260 -1.28 -21.02 4.27
C GLU A 260 -0.84 -21.50 2.89
N VAL A 261 -1.72 -21.38 1.91
CA VAL A 261 -1.40 -21.60 0.51
C VAL A 261 -1.62 -20.31 -0.26
N ASP A 262 -0.68 -19.94 -1.12
CA ASP A 262 -0.83 -18.81 -2.03
C ASP A 262 -1.17 -19.32 -3.44
N ASP A 263 -2.31 -18.88 -3.97
CA ASP A 263 -2.82 -19.26 -5.30
C ASP A 263 -2.15 -18.51 -6.45
N GLY A 264 -1.14 -17.69 -6.16
CA GLY A 264 -0.42 -16.86 -7.12
C GLY A 264 -1.06 -15.49 -7.36
N ALA A 265 -0.23 -14.46 -7.26
CA ALA A 265 -0.65 -13.08 -7.46
C ALA A 265 -1.12 -12.81 -8.90
N GLN A 266 -2.09 -11.91 -9.05
CA GLN A 266 -2.54 -11.40 -10.34
C GLN A 266 -2.06 -9.95 -10.51
N VAL A 267 -1.68 -9.61 -11.74
CA VAL A 267 -1.30 -8.26 -12.18
C VAL A 267 -2.22 -7.84 -13.30
N ALA A 268 -3.02 -6.80 -13.06
CA ALA A 268 -3.80 -6.14 -14.11
C ALA A 268 -2.99 -4.98 -14.69
N LEU A 269 -2.92 -4.92 -16.00
CA LEU A 269 -2.21 -3.91 -16.77
C LEU A 269 -3.19 -3.08 -17.58
N TYR A 270 -2.99 -1.77 -17.55
CA TYR A 270 -3.75 -0.78 -18.31
C TYR A 270 -2.80 -0.08 -19.27
N PHE A 271 -3.09 -0.15 -20.56
CA PHE A 271 -2.22 0.40 -21.60
C PHE A 271 -2.64 1.80 -22.02
N ALA A 272 -1.68 2.58 -22.46
CA ALA A 272 -1.91 3.89 -23.04
C ALA A 272 -2.84 3.80 -24.25
N LYS A 273 -3.82 4.68 -24.31
CA LYS A 273 -4.71 4.86 -25.47
C LYS A 273 -4.29 6.07 -26.30
N GLU A 274 -3.52 6.96 -25.70
CA GLU A 274 -3.00 8.19 -26.29
C GLU A 274 -1.47 8.15 -26.36
N PRO A 275 -0.84 8.95 -27.22
CA PRO A 275 0.62 9.03 -27.31
C PRO A 275 1.26 9.40 -25.98
N ILE A 276 2.31 8.69 -25.61
CA ILE A 276 3.06 8.94 -24.38
C ILE A 276 4.14 9.98 -24.64
N LYS A 277 4.18 11.02 -23.80
CA LYS A 277 5.18 12.07 -23.81
C LYS A 277 6.39 11.74 -22.95
N ARG A 278 6.17 11.15 -21.76
CA ARG A 278 7.19 10.92 -20.75
C ARG A 278 7.12 9.51 -20.19
N GLN A 279 8.27 8.89 -20.08
CA GLN A 279 8.42 7.63 -19.36
C GLN A 279 8.55 7.93 -17.86
N LEU A 280 7.86 7.13 -17.03
CA LEU A 280 8.05 7.13 -15.59
C LEU A 280 9.32 6.37 -15.23
N HIS A 281 10.14 6.97 -14.40
CA HIS A 281 11.34 6.39 -13.80
C HIS A 281 11.19 6.32 -12.28
N VAL A 282 11.93 5.42 -11.64
CA VAL A 282 12.03 5.35 -10.18
C VAL A 282 13.49 5.46 -9.79
N HIS A 283 13.79 6.36 -8.85
CA HIS A 283 15.11 6.47 -8.25
C HIS A 283 15.06 6.01 -6.80
N MET A 284 16.00 5.13 -6.44
CA MET A 284 16.18 4.65 -5.07
C MET A 284 17.24 5.49 -4.37
N ILE A 285 16.87 6.22 -3.34
CA ILE A 285 17.76 6.98 -2.47
C ILE A 285 18.09 6.08 -1.28
N ILE A 286 19.33 5.66 -1.16
CA ILE A 286 19.72 4.56 -0.27
C ILE A 286 21.00 4.87 0.51
N ASN A 287 21.05 4.46 1.78
CA ASN A 287 22.29 4.33 2.54
C ASN A 287 22.50 2.87 2.94
N PRO A 288 23.37 2.14 2.24
CA PRO A 288 23.61 0.71 2.53
C PRO A 288 24.54 0.50 3.74
N LEU A 289 25.09 1.56 4.34
CA LEU A 289 26.04 1.48 5.45
C LEU A 289 25.34 1.49 6.81
N VAL A 290 24.20 0.80 6.91
CA VAL A 290 23.46 0.68 8.17
C VAL A 290 24.27 -0.05 9.22
N ASN A 291 24.51 0.58 10.35
CA ASN A 291 25.17 -0.01 11.52
C ASN A 291 24.67 0.68 12.78
N ILE A 292 23.58 0.16 13.35
CA ILE A 292 22.88 0.74 14.50
C ILE A 292 23.35 0.00 15.76
N PRO A 293 24.06 0.69 16.68
CA PRO A 293 24.55 0.04 17.90
C PRO A 293 23.43 -0.52 18.77
N ALA A 294 23.73 -1.59 19.50
CA ALA A 294 22.85 -2.10 20.54
C ALA A 294 22.61 -1.03 21.61
N GLY A 295 21.37 -0.83 22.02
CA GLY A 295 20.98 0.14 23.04
C GLY A 295 20.87 1.59 22.56
N ALA A 296 21.07 1.88 21.28
CA ALA A 296 20.91 3.23 20.74
C ALA A 296 19.43 3.65 20.74
N GLU A 297 19.10 4.74 21.43
CA GLU A 297 17.72 5.24 21.57
C GLU A 297 17.30 6.15 20.39
N ASP A 298 18.25 6.81 19.73
CA ASP A 298 18.01 7.70 18.60
C ASP A 298 19.20 7.70 17.63
N HIS A 299 19.32 6.64 16.85
CA HIS A 299 20.38 6.53 15.84
C HIS A 299 19.94 7.14 14.53
N LYS A 300 20.62 8.21 14.11
CA LYS A 300 20.30 8.94 12.89
C LYS A 300 21.09 8.41 11.70
N MET A 301 20.40 8.23 10.58
CA MET A 301 21.02 7.96 9.26
C MET A 301 20.49 8.88 8.18
N THR A 302 21.30 9.08 7.13
CA THR A 302 20.91 9.91 5.99
C THR A 302 21.35 9.30 4.67
N ALA A 303 20.55 9.55 3.62
CA ALA A 303 20.90 9.30 2.23
C ALA A 303 20.56 10.53 1.38
N ILE A 304 21.27 10.76 0.28
CA ILE A 304 21.06 11.96 -0.56
C ILE A 304 21.09 11.56 -2.04
N TRP A 305 20.11 12.07 -2.77
CA TRP A 305 20.09 12.09 -4.23
C TRP A 305 20.22 13.53 -4.72
N THR A 306 21.21 13.80 -5.57
CA THR A 306 21.29 15.07 -6.29
C THR A 306 20.62 14.89 -7.64
N VAL A 307 19.55 15.61 -7.89
CA VAL A 307 18.74 15.54 -9.11
C VAL A 307 19.59 15.98 -10.31
N PRO A 308 19.84 15.08 -11.30
CA PRO A 308 20.80 15.38 -12.37
C PRO A 308 20.24 16.29 -13.47
N GLN A 309 18.93 16.43 -13.55
CA GLN A 309 18.20 17.21 -14.56
C GLN A 309 16.84 17.63 -14.01
N ASN A 310 16.15 18.56 -14.68
CA ASN A 310 14.81 18.94 -14.24
C ASN A 310 13.86 17.76 -14.39
N VAL A 311 13.13 17.44 -13.32
CA VAL A 311 12.18 16.35 -13.25
C VAL A 311 10.92 16.76 -12.49
N HIS A 312 9.82 16.04 -12.71
CA HIS A 312 8.64 16.12 -11.89
C HIS A 312 8.47 14.81 -11.13
N ALA A 313 8.56 14.87 -9.79
CA ALA A 313 8.25 13.73 -8.92
C ALA A 313 6.74 13.54 -8.82
N LEU A 314 6.29 12.27 -8.92
CA LEU A 314 4.88 11.88 -8.88
C LEU A 314 4.50 11.25 -7.55
N ASP A 315 5.44 10.55 -6.92
CA ASP A 315 5.23 9.91 -5.63
C ASP A 315 6.55 9.70 -4.89
N VAL A 316 6.43 9.37 -3.62
CA VAL A 316 7.53 8.98 -2.74
C VAL A 316 7.11 7.81 -1.86
N MET A 317 7.98 6.82 -1.70
CA MET A 317 7.81 5.68 -0.81
C MET A 317 9.04 5.56 0.10
N PRO A 318 8.95 5.99 1.38
CA PRO A 318 9.99 5.78 2.38
C PRO A 318 9.95 4.34 2.89
N HIS A 319 11.12 3.80 3.31
CA HIS A 319 11.24 2.43 3.78
C HIS A 319 12.28 2.28 4.89
N MET A 320 11.86 1.65 5.97
CA MET A 320 12.65 1.14 7.10
C MET A 320 12.05 -0.17 7.59
N HIS A 321 12.69 -0.84 8.55
CA HIS A 321 12.15 -2.04 9.18
C HIS A 321 11.61 -1.78 10.60
N LEU A 322 11.72 -2.79 11.51
CA LEU A 322 11.01 -2.81 12.78
C LEU A 322 11.45 -1.76 13.80
N ILE A 323 12.75 -1.42 13.83
CA ILE A 323 13.27 -0.45 14.82
C ILE A 323 13.31 0.99 14.29
N GLY A 324 12.80 1.20 13.06
CA GLY A 324 12.55 2.54 12.55
C GLY A 324 11.59 3.31 13.45
N ARG A 325 11.85 4.61 13.64
CA ARG A 325 11.05 5.51 14.49
C ARG A 325 10.47 6.69 13.71
N THR A 326 11.33 7.39 12.97
CA THR A 326 10.90 8.51 12.13
C THR A 326 11.64 8.48 10.80
N ILE A 327 10.99 8.94 9.74
CA ILE A 327 11.63 9.13 8.45
C ILE A 327 11.09 10.37 7.75
N SER A 328 11.98 11.17 7.16
CA SER A 328 11.61 12.29 6.33
C SER A 328 12.37 12.28 5.01
N VAL A 329 11.70 12.70 3.95
CA VAL A 329 12.30 12.91 2.64
C VAL A 329 12.07 14.38 2.26
N ILE A 330 13.16 15.14 2.16
CA ILE A 330 13.13 16.60 2.02
C ILE A 330 13.95 17.01 0.82
N ALA A 331 13.36 17.80 -0.07
CA ALA A 331 14.06 18.47 -1.16
C ALA A 331 14.64 19.81 -0.68
N THR A 332 15.92 20.03 -0.93
CA THR A 332 16.57 21.35 -0.84
C THR A 332 16.87 21.82 -2.25
N PHE A 333 16.24 22.90 -2.66
CA PHE A 333 16.37 23.47 -3.99
C PHE A 333 17.71 24.21 -4.16
N PRO A 334 18.12 24.51 -5.41
CA PRO A 334 19.38 25.25 -5.67
C PRO A 334 19.43 26.66 -5.04
N ASP A 335 18.28 27.29 -4.79
CA ASP A 335 18.17 28.58 -4.12
C ASP A 335 18.24 28.49 -2.58
N GLY A 336 18.36 27.27 -2.03
CA GLY A 336 18.41 27.00 -0.60
C GLY A 336 17.05 26.80 0.06
N SER A 337 15.93 27.04 -0.63
CA SER A 337 14.58 26.73 -0.09
C SER A 337 14.37 25.24 0.03
N THR A 338 13.43 24.84 0.87
CA THR A 338 13.13 23.43 1.15
C THR A 338 11.67 23.09 0.94
N LYS A 339 11.40 21.85 0.56
CA LYS A 339 10.05 21.29 0.46
C LYS A 339 10.04 19.84 0.92
N ASP A 340 9.07 19.49 1.75
CA ASP A 340 8.90 18.14 2.21
C ASP A 340 8.22 17.30 1.13
N LEU A 341 8.81 16.14 0.80
CA LEU A 341 8.18 15.11 0.00
C LEU A 341 7.30 14.24 0.90
N VAL A 342 7.82 13.86 2.07
CA VAL A 342 7.06 13.15 3.12
C VAL A 342 7.77 13.30 4.46
N VAL A 343 6.99 13.41 5.54
CA VAL A 343 7.49 13.40 6.93
C VAL A 343 6.63 12.42 7.73
N ILE A 344 7.26 11.42 8.33
CA ILE A 344 6.64 10.43 9.20
C ILE A 344 7.34 10.47 10.56
N LYS A 345 6.58 10.75 11.62
CA LYS A 345 7.10 10.84 13.01
C LYS A 345 6.76 9.64 13.88
N ASP A 346 5.93 8.76 13.36
CA ASP A 346 5.50 7.52 14.00
C ASP A 346 5.53 6.42 12.95
N TRP A 347 6.75 5.91 12.67
CA TRP A 347 6.94 4.84 11.70
C TRP A 347 6.26 3.56 12.16
N ASP A 348 5.64 2.86 11.22
CA ASP A 348 5.03 1.56 11.46
C ASP A 348 5.36 0.65 10.27
N PHE A 349 6.13 -0.38 10.54
CA PHE A 349 6.57 -1.35 9.53
C PHE A 349 5.40 -2.01 8.77
N ASN A 350 4.23 -2.13 9.42
CA ASN A 350 3.05 -2.73 8.79
C ASN A 350 2.35 -1.79 7.79
N TRP A 351 2.68 -0.50 7.78
CA TRP A 351 2.05 0.51 6.93
C TRP A 351 3.07 1.24 6.07
N GLN A 352 3.57 0.53 5.06
CA GLN A 352 4.54 1.05 4.10
C GLN A 352 3.82 1.38 2.80
N GLU A 353 3.61 2.66 2.55
CA GLU A 353 2.82 3.13 1.42
C GLU A 353 3.61 4.01 0.47
N THR A 354 3.17 4.01 -0.79
CA THR A 354 3.55 5.01 -1.78
C THR A 354 2.64 6.22 -1.62
N TYR A 355 3.22 7.36 -1.25
CA TYR A 355 2.52 8.63 -1.09
C TYR A 355 2.51 9.37 -2.42
N GLN A 356 1.37 9.33 -3.10
CA GLN A 356 1.17 9.88 -4.44
C GLN A 356 0.83 11.37 -4.34
N PHE A 357 1.64 12.24 -4.92
CA PHE A 357 1.36 13.69 -4.88
C PHE A 357 0.07 14.04 -5.63
N LYS A 358 -0.72 14.97 -5.10
CA LYS A 358 -1.91 15.50 -5.79
C LYS A 358 -1.51 16.13 -7.12
N GLU A 359 -0.45 16.94 -7.07
CA GLU A 359 0.16 17.56 -8.25
C GLU A 359 1.63 17.11 -8.35
N PRO A 360 2.13 16.81 -9.54
CA PRO A 360 3.54 16.50 -9.73
C PRO A 360 4.43 17.60 -9.15
N MET A 361 5.45 17.21 -8.40
CA MET A 361 6.36 18.13 -7.72
C MET A 361 7.58 18.43 -8.58
N GLU A 362 7.75 19.68 -8.98
CA GLU A 362 8.93 20.09 -9.72
C GLU A 362 10.19 19.98 -8.86
N LEU A 363 11.22 19.30 -9.38
CA LEU A 363 12.55 19.18 -8.79
C LEU A 363 13.59 19.61 -9.84
N PRO A 364 14.03 20.86 -9.83
CA PRO A 364 15.04 21.38 -10.74
C PRO A 364 16.38 20.64 -10.61
N ARG A 365 17.18 20.64 -11.67
CA ARG A 365 18.55 20.13 -11.64
C ARG A 365 19.34 20.73 -10.47
N GLY A 366 20.06 19.91 -9.74
CA GLY A 366 20.86 20.30 -8.58
C GLY A 366 20.10 20.28 -7.26
N THR A 367 18.76 20.07 -7.28
CA THR A 367 18.00 19.81 -6.05
C THR A 367 18.58 18.61 -5.32
N LYS A 368 18.76 18.73 -4.00
CA LYS A 368 19.21 17.64 -3.13
C LYS A 368 18.00 17.05 -2.40
N VAL A 369 17.63 15.84 -2.75
CA VAL A 369 16.59 15.10 -2.04
C VAL A 369 17.26 14.24 -0.96
N ARG A 370 17.03 14.60 0.28
CA ARG A 370 17.62 13.95 1.46
C ARG A 370 16.60 13.11 2.17
N VAL A 371 16.96 11.84 2.41
CA VAL A 371 16.31 10.96 3.38
C VAL A 371 16.99 11.17 4.72
N GLU A 372 16.23 11.35 5.78
CA GLU A 372 16.69 11.35 7.15
C GLU A 372 15.84 10.38 7.95
N ALA A 373 16.47 9.35 8.49
CA ALA A 373 15.84 8.26 9.21
C ALA A 373 16.41 8.16 10.63
N HIS A 374 15.56 7.89 11.60
CA HIS A 374 15.91 7.70 13.01
C HIS A 374 15.43 6.34 13.49
N TYR A 375 16.25 5.65 14.26
CA TYR A 375 16.03 4.30 14.73
C TYR A 375 16.16 4.23 16.26
N ASP A 376 15.32 3.40 16.88
CA ASP A 376 15.38 3.11 18.30
C ASP A 376 15.71 1.61 18.52
N ASN A 377 16.98 1.32 18.78
CA ASN A 377 17.48 -0.02 19.10
C ASN A 377 17.66 -0.21 20.63
N SER A 378 16.84 0.49 21.43
CA SER A 378 16.89 0.39 22.88
C SER A 378 16.06 -0.80 23.41
N PRO A 379 16.28 -1.23 24.66
CA PRO A 379 15.45 -2.24 25.31
C PRO A 379 14.03 -1.74 25.61
N ASN A 380 13.78 -0.44 25.53
CA ASN A 380 12.48 0.19 25.77
C ASN A 380 11.61 0.21 24.52
N ASN A 381 12.16 -0.04 23.32
CA ASN A 381 11.40 -0.12 22.10
C ASN A 381 10.61 -1.44 22.03
N PRO A 382 9.25 -1.40 22.05
CA PRO A 382 8.42 -2.60 22.02
C PRO A 382 8.54 -3.37 20.69
N ASN A 383 9.00 -2.71 19.63
CA ASN A 383 9.20 -3.31 18.31
C ASN A 383 10.60 -3.90 18.13
N ASN A 384 11.49 -3.79 19.12
CA ASN A 384 12.84 -4.36 19.01
C ASN A 384 12.76 -5.89 18.94
N PRO A 385 13.25 -6.52 17.86
CA PRO A 385 13.16 -7.98 17.68
C PRO A 385 14.13 -8.74 18.61
N SER A 386 15.03 -8.04 19.31
CA SER A 386 16.07 -8.62 20.18
C SER A 386 15.98 -8.11 21.62
N ASN A 387 15.91 -9.03 22.57
CA ASN A 387 16.02 -8.72 24.01
C ASN A 387 17.03 -9.68 24.68
N PRO A 388 18.20 -9.20 25.15
CA PRO A 388 18.70 -7.81 25.05
C PRO A 388 18.95 -7.36 23.59
N PRO A 389 18.95 -6.04 23.33
CA PRO A 389 19.23 -5.48 22.02
C PRO A 389 20.58 -5.95 21.46
N LYS A 390 20.65 -6.14 20.14
CA LYS A 390 21.87 -6.45 19.38
C LYS A 390 22.14 -5.36 18.37
N ALA A 391 23.41 -5.21 17.96
CA ALA A 391 23.71 -4.30 16.84
C ALA A 391 22.98 -4.76 15.58
N VAL A 392 22.30 -3.83 14.90
CA VAL A 392 21.54 -4.07 13.67
C VAL A 392 22.31 -3.49 12.49
N ARG A 393 22.38 -4.25 11.41
CA ARG A 393 23.08 -3.86 10.19
C ARG A 393 22.14 -3.84 9.00
N TRP A 394 22.64 -3.38 7.88
CA TRP A 394 21.99 -3.51 6.60
C TRP A 394 21.61 -4.96 6.33
N GLY A 395 20.40 -5.19 5.90
CA GLY A 395 19.88 -6.49 5.49
C GLY A 395 18.40 -6.46 5.15
N GLU A 396 17.95 -7.56 4.58
CA GLU A 396 16.62 -7.70 3.99
C GLU A 396 15.58 -8.29 4.97
N GLN A 397 16.06 -8.92 6.05
CA GLN A 397 15.13 -9.50 7.03
C GLN A 397 14.47 -8.38 7.85
N THR A 398 13.23 -8.58 8.27
CA THR A 398 12.52 -7.64 9.14
C THR A 398 13.28 -7.28 10.41
N THR A 399 14.19 -8.15 10.84
CA THR A 399 15.08 -7.95 12.01
C THR A 399 16.36 -7.21 11.70
N ASP A 400 16.69 -7.02 10.43
CA ASP A 400 17.75 -6.12 9.95
C ASP A 400 17.20 -4.70 9.81
N GLU A 401 17.91 -3.79 9.17
CA GLU A 401 17.40 -2.44 8.89
C GLU A 401 17.84 -1.89 7.53
N MET A 402 17.00 -0.97 7.04
CA MET A 402 17.24 -0.22 5.81
C MET A 402 17.03 1.28 6.02
N CYS A 403 17.72 2.09 5.22
CA CYS A 403 17.51 3.53 5.10
C CYS A 403 17.30 3.86 3.63
N ILE A 404 16.03 3.85 3.19
CA ILE A 404 15.68 3.98 1.77
C ILE A 404 14.49 4.93 1.58
N ALA A 405 14.47 5.61 0.41
CA ALA A 405 13.26 6.15 -0.18
C ALA A 405 13.28 5.93 -1.69
N PHE A 406 12.12 5.62 -2.25
CA PHE A 406 11.91 5.55 -3.70
C PHE A 406 11.17 6.80 -4.13
N VAL A 407 11.62 7.43 -5.23
CA VAL A 407 10.94 8.58 -5.83
C VAL A 407 10.63 8.24 -7.29
N ALA A 408 9.34 8.21 -7.62
CA ALA A 408 8.91 8.07 -9.01
C ALA A 408 8.85 9.45 -9.67
N PHE A 409 9.39 9.57 -10.87
CA PHE A 409 9.50 10.87 -11.55
C PHE A 409 9.47 10.75 -13.08
N THR A 410 9.20 11.86 -13.75
CA THR A 410 9.35 12.02 -15.19
C THR A 410 10.41 13.05 -15.50
N ASN A 411 11.10 12.90 -16.66
CA ASN A 411 12.08 13.86 -17.14
C ASN A 411 11.40 14.95 -17.97
N ASP A 412 11.62 16.22 -17.62
CA ASP A 412 10.96 17.37 -18.27
C ASP A 412 11.36 17.58 -19.72
N ARG A 413 12.60 17.21 -20.07
CA ARG A 413 13.13 17.32 -21.44
C ARG A 413 12.64 16.19 -22.34
N GLN A 414 12.04 15.13 -21.81
CA GLN A 414 11.58 14.02 -22.61
C GLN A 414 10.25 14.38 -23.29
N ASP A 415 10.21 14.18 -24.59
CA ASP A 415 9.00 14.22 -25.41
C ASP A 415 9.08 13.08 -26.43
N LEU A 416 8.50 11.93 -26.04
CA LEU A 416 8.52 10.72 -26.86
C LEU A 416 7.62 10.80 -28.10
N THR A 417 6.80 11.84 -28.22
CA THR A 417 6.00 12.10 -29.42
C THR A 417 6.83 12.71 -30.55
N LYS A 418 8.05 13.20 -30.23
CA LYS A 418 8.99 13.78 -31.17
C LYS A 418 10.05 12.76 -31.58
N PRO A 419 10.58 12.83 -32.81
CA PRO A 419 11.75 12.04 -33.20
C PRO A 419 12.90 12.24 -32.20
N LYS A 420 13.63 11.17 -31.87
CA LYS A 420 14.87 11.31 -31.09
C LYS A 420 15.82 12.26 -31.85
N PRO A 421 16.43 13.25 -31.16
CA PRO A 421 17.53 14.00 -31.75
C PRO A 421 18.62 13.01 -32.17
N PRO A 422 19.34 13.29 -33.26
CA PRO A 422 20.46 12.44 -33.66
C PRO A 422 21.45 12.33 -32.48
N GLU A 423 21.89 11.11 -32.20
CA GLU A 423 22.93 10.88 -31.18
C GLU A 423 24.20 11.58 -31.69
N ASP A 424 24.68 12.57 -30.92
CA ASP A 424 26.00 13.14 -31.17
C ASP A 424 27.03 12.02 -31.08
N LYS A 425 27.65 11.73 -32.22
CA LYS A 425 28.70 10.69 -32.36
C LYS A 425 29.99 11.11 -31.71
#